data_bae6147cd5473d6a55f6f7a4522e5bf2
#
_entry.id   bae6147cd5473d6a55f6f7a4522e5bf2
#
_cell.length_a   1.000
_cell.length_b   1.000
_cell.length_c   1.000
_cell.angle_alpha   90.00
_cell.angle_beta   90.00
_cell.angle_gamma   90.00
#
_symmetry.space_group_name_H-M   'P 1'
#
loop_
_entity.id
_entity.type
_entity.pdbx_description
1 polymer ?
#
loop_
_entity_poly.entity_id
_entity_poly.type
_entity_poly.pdbx_seq_one_letter_code
_entity_poly.pdbx_strand_id
1 'polypeptide(L)'
;MMEPMICETFLQFRYLSDLGLSPDGRYTAYIRQQANLASNGYDARLWVYDHSTGADRPLSSLSPVRAFSWMDNRTILFSGMRGTAGSASQDTTTYYALPVDGGEAQPLFTVPMRAGRARRLTDGRFVFTATVDMNRPNLD
;
A
#
# COMPACT_ATOMS: atom_id res chain seq x y z
N MET A 1 -12.95 -30.51 20.56
CA MET A 1 -13.79 -29.45 21.22
C MET A 1 -13.38 -28.11 20.63
N MET A 2 -14.27 -27.45 19.91
CA MET A 2 -13.99 -26.11 19.36
C MET A 2 -14.16 -25.09 20.48
N GLU A 3 -13.13 -24.27 20.71
CA GLU A 3 -13.26 -23.13 21.61
C GLU A 3 -14.26 -22.12 21.03
N PRO A 4 -15.11 -21.53 21.84
CA PRO A 4 -16.04 -20.52 21.37
C PRO A 4 -15.25 -19.31 20.83
N MET A 5 -15.64 -18.85 19.65
CA MET A 5 -15.06 -17.65 19.06
C MET A 5 -15.58 -16.44 19.82
N ILE A 6 -14.70 -15.77 20.55
CA ILE A 6 -15.00 -14.55 21.28
C ILE A 6 -14.56 -13.32 20.45
N CYS A 7 -15.07 -12.14 20.77
CA CYS A 7 -14.75 -10.91 20.01
C CYS A 7 -13.24 -10.65 19.92
N GLU A 8 -12.50 -10.96 20.97
CA GLU A 8 -11.04 -10.80 21.01
C GLU A 8 -10.32 -11.72 20.02
N THR A 9 -10.92 -12.82 19.60
CA THR A 9 -10.34 -13.74 18.61
C THR A 9 -10.18 -13.05 17.26
N PHE A 10 -11.10 -12.14 16.89
CA PHE A 10 -11.02 -11.36 15.66
C PHE A 10 -9.81 -10.43 15.60
N LEU A 11 -9.31 -9.99 16.75
CA LEU A 11 -8.14 -9.13 16.86
C LEU A 11 -6.84 -9.83 16.48
N GLN A 12 -6.83 -11.16 16.53
CA GLN A 12 -5.68 -11.99 16.18
C GLN A 12 -5.64 -12.33 14.69
N PHE A 13 -6.74 -12.15 13.97
CA PHE A 13 -6.79 -12.45 12.54
C PHE A 13 -5.96 -11.46 11.74
N ARG A 14 -5.28 -12.01 10.78
CA ARG A 14 -4.52 -11.28 9.77
C ARG A 14 -5.14 -11.54 8.42
N TYR A 15 -5.45 -10.46 7.73
CA TYR A 15 -6.07 -10.54 6.42
C TYR A 15 -5.06 -10.16 5.35
N LEU A 16 -5.06 -10.90 4.26
CA LEU A 16 -4.28 -10.55 3.09
C LEU A 16 -5.17 -9.87 2.07
N SER A 17 -4.69 -8.79 1.53
CA SER A 17 -5.34 -8.09 0.43
C SER A 17 -4.33 -7.61 -0.58
N ASP A 18 -4.78 -7.37 -1.79
CA ASP A 18 -3.99 -6.79 -2.88
C ASP A 18 -2.67 -7.54 -3.12
N LEU A 19 -2.79 -8.75 -3.61
CA LEU A 19 -1.66 -9.63 -3.88
C LEU A 19 -1.17 -9.46 -5.32
N GLY A 20 0.14 -9.37 -5.52
CA GLY A 20 0.75 -9.23 -6.84
C GLY A 20 2.12 -9.85 -6.95
N LEU A 21 2.33 -10.57 -8.06
CA LEU A 21 3.63 -11.15 -8.41
C LEU A 21 4.53 -10.09 -9.06
N SER A 22 5.85 -10.16 -8.77
CA SER A 22 6.84 -9.42 -9.54
C SER A 22 6.87 -9.92 -10.99
N PRO A 23 7.27 -9.09 -11.97
CA PRO A 23 7.27 -9.49 -13.37
C PRO A 23 8.09 -10.74 -13.67
N ASP A 24 9.18 -10.97 -12.94
CA ASP A 24 10.02 -12.20 -13.05
C ASP A 24 9.50 -13.39 -12.22
N GLY A 25 8.43 -13.21 -11.44
CA GLY A 25 7.84 -14.27 -10.63
C GLY A 25 8.60 -14.61 -9.35
N ARG A 26 9.70 -13.92 -9.03
CA ARG A 26 10.51 -14.24 -7.84
C ARG A 26 9.83 -13.84 -6.54
N TYR A 27 9.12 -12.73 -6.54
CA TYR A 27 8.51 -12.17 -5.34
C TYR A 27 7.00 -12.07 -5.47
N THR A 28 6.31 -12.30 -4.38
CA THR A 28 4.90 -11.93 -4.22
C THR A 28 4.79 -10.86 -3.16
N ALA A 29 4.29 -9.70 -3.54
CA ALA A 29 3.94 -8.64 -2.58
C ALA A 29 2.46 -8.74 -2.22
N TYR A 30 2.14 -8.37 -1.00
CA TYR A 30 0.77 -8.36 -0.50
C TYR A 30 0.60 -7.37 0.64
N ILE A 31 -0.61 -6.92 0.86
CA ILE A 31 -0.95 -6.09 2.01
C ILE A 31 -1.51 -6.99 3.11
N ARG A 32 -0.87 -6.95 4.27
CA ARG A 32 -1.34 -7.64 5.47
C ARG A 32 -2.03 -6.65 6.39
N GLN A 33 -3.29 -6.93 6.67
CA GLN A 33 -4.11 -6.13 7.56
C GLN A 33 -4.27 -6.85 8.91
N GLN A 34 -4.19 -6.10 9.97
CA GLN A 34 -4.43 -6.56 11.33
C GLN A 34 -5.18 -5.49 12.12
N ALA A 35 -6.16 -5.90 12.91
CA ALA A 35 -6.87 -4.98 13.78
C ALA A 35 -5.93 -4.34 14.81
N ASN A 36 -6.07 -3.05 15.01
CA ASN A 36 -5.30 -2.28 15.97
C ASN A 36 -6.29 -1.54 16.90
N LEU A 37 -6.41 -2.03 18.13
CA LEU A 37 -7.31 -1.44 19.12
C LEU A 37 -6.88 -0.05 19.55
N ALA A 38 -5.58 0.21 19.62
CA ALA A 38 -5.06 1.51 20.05
C ALA A 38 -5.49 2.65 19.12
N SER A 39 -5.57 2.37 17.82
CA SER A 39 -6.00 3.33 16.80
C SER A 39 -7.48 3.23 16.43
N ASN A 40 -8.19 2.24 17.00
CA ASN A 40 -9.56 1.86 16.61
C ASN A 40 -9.70 1.66 15.10
N GLY A 41 -8.76 0.94 14.50
CA GLY A 41 -8.69 0.73 13.07
C GLY A 41 -7.89 -0.52 12.70
N TYR A 42 -7.31 -0.47 11.52
CA TYR A 42 -6.49 -1.55 11.00
C TYR A 42 -5.11 -1.04 10.60
N ASP A 43 -4.09 -1.77 11.00
CA ASP A 43 -2.75 -1.63 10.39
C ASP A 43 -2.74 -2.39 9.07
N ALA A 44 -2.38 -1.70 8.01
CA ALA A 44 -2.26 -2.27 6.68
C ALA A 44 -0.84 -2.04 6.18
N ARG A 45 -0.02 -3.08 6.15
CA ARG A 45 1.39 -3.00 5.82
C ARG A 45 1.73 -3.83 4.60
N LEU A 46 2.68 -3.35 3.84
CA LEU A 46 3.21 -4.05 2.68
C LEU A 46 4.22 -5.10 3.11
N TRP A 47 4.00 -6.33 2.65
CA TRP A 47 4.84 -7.49 2.88
C TRP A 47 5.31 -8.07 1.56
N VAL A 48 6.41 -8.79 1.59
CA VAL A 48 6.92 -9.53 0.44
C VAL A 48 7.31 -10.94 0.84
N TYR A 49 6.95 -11.88 -0.02
CA TYR A 49 7.38 -13.28 0.04
C TYR A 49 8.39 -13.54 -1.07
N ASP A 50 9.56 -14.06 -0.73
CA ASP A 50 10.59 -14.47 -1.68
C ASP A 50 10.46 -15.96 -1.98
N HIS A 51 10.07 -16.29 -3.21
CA HIS A 51 9.89 -17.67 -3.64
C HIS A 51 11.22 -18.45 -3.71
N SER A 52 12.35 -17.77 -3.81
CA SER A 52 13.66 -18.43 -3.85
C SER A 52 14.14 -18.91 -2.47
N THR A 53 13.74 -18.22 -1.41
CA THR A 53 14.15 -18.54 -0.04
C THR A 53 13.01 -19.12 0.81
N GLY A 54 11.75 -18.92 0.39
CA GLY A 54 10.57 -19.32 1.16
C GLY A 54 10.30 -18.44 2.38
N ALA A 55 10.91 -17.27 2.45
CA ALA A 55 10.75 -16.34 3.57
C ALA A 55 9.85 -15.15 3.20
N ASP A 56 9.08 -14.68 4.16
CA ASP A 56 8.33 -13.45 4.05
C ASP A 56 8.82 -12.42 5.06
N ARG A 57 8.64 -11.13 4.74
CA ARG A 57 9.05 -10.03 5.59
C ARG A 57 8.25 -8.76 5.30
N PRO A 58 8.08 -7.89 6.31
CA PRO A 58 7.52 -6.57 6.06
C PRO A 58 8.50 -5.73 5.23
N LEU A 59 7.96 -4.98 4.26
CA LEU A 59 8.76 -4.06 3.44
C LEU A 59 8.72 -2.64 3.97
N SER A 60 7.59 -2.21 4.47
CA SER A 60 7.37 -0.82 4.84
C SER A 60 6.86 -0.69 6.25
N SER A 61 7.38 0.31 6.97
CA SER A 61 6.81 0.77 8.23
C SER A 61 5.61 1.71 8.02
N LEU A 62 5.40 2.20 6.80
CA LEU A 62 4.26 3.06 6.48
C LEU A 62 2.96 2.28 6.57
N SER A 63 1.99 2.85 7.24
CA SER A 63 0.65 2.31 7.40
C SER A 63 -0.34 3.46 7.48
N PRO A 64 -1.52 3.35 6.87
CA PRO A 64 -1.98 2.24 6.04
C PRO A 64 -1.48 2.32 4.58
N VAL A 65 -1.10 1.20 4.02
CA VAL A 65 -0.90 1.05 2.58
C VAL A 65 -2.21 0.55 1.97
N ARG A 66 -2.72 1.22 0.96
CA ARG A 66 -4.03 0.90 0.37
C ARG A 66 -3.93 0.10 -0.91
N ALA A 67 -2.95 0.40 -1.74
CA ALA A 67 -2.74 -0.27 -3.01
C ALA A 67 -1.27 -0.19 -3.42
N PHE A 68 -0.83 -1.17 -4.19
CA PHE A 68 0.51 -1.17 -4.74
C PHE A 68 0.53 -1.75 -6.15
N SER A 69 1.62 -1.52 -6.87
CA SER A 69 1.95 -2.18 -8.12
C SER A 69 3.45 -2.38 -8.25
N TRP A 70 3.86 -3.32 -9.08
CA TRP A 70 5.26 -3.50 -9.40
C TRP A 70 5.68 -2.49 -10.49
N MET A 71 6.77 -1.77 -10.26
CA MET A 71 7.39 -0.89 -11.27
C MET A 71 8.34 -1.68 -12.16
N ASP A 72 9.06 -2.61 -11.55
CA ASP A 72 10.00 -3.54 -12.18
C ASP A 72 10.15 -4.78 -11.29
N ASN A 73 11.15 -5.63 -11.56
CA ASN A 73 11.36 -6.86 -10.80
C ASN A 73 11.76 -6.65 -9.34
N ARG A 74 12.14 -5.43 -8.95
CA ARG A 74 12.71 -5.14 -7.63
C ARG A 74 12.13 -3.91 -6.94
N THR A 75 11.25 -3.19 -7.59
CA THR A 75 10.72 -1.93 -7.05
C THR A 75 9.20 -1.94 -7.04
N ILE A 76 8.64 -1.60 -5.91
CA ILE A 76 7.19 -1.49 -5.70
C ILE A 76 6.79 -0.02 -5.63
N LEU A 77 5.74 0.31 -6.37
CA LEU A 77 5.06 1.60 -6.30
C LEU A 77 3.83 1.47 -5.42
N PHE A 78 3.71 2.29 -4.41
CA PHE A 78 2.53 2.31 -3.57
C PHE A 78 2.12 3.72 -3.16
N SER A 79 0.85 3.87 -2.83
CA SER A 79 0.34 5.12 -2.28
C SER A 79 0.24 5.00 -0.76
N GLY A 80 0.74 6.00 -0.05
CA GLY A 80 0.64 6.12 1.38
C GLY A 80 0.01 7.44 1.77
N MET A 81 -0.78 7.42 2.84
CA MET A 81 -1.20 8.67 3.48
C MET A 81 -0.15 9.02 4.54
N ARG A 82 0.64 10.03 4.27
CA ARG A 82 1.38 10.72 5.33
C ARG A 82 0.45 11.75 5.95
N GLY A 83 -0.48 11.28 6.76
CA GLY A 83 -1.28 12.17 7.58
C GLY A 83 -0.48 12.61 8.79
N THR A 84 0.11 13.80 8.75
CA THR A 84 0.26 14.56 9.98
C THR A 84 -1.13 15.04 10.33
N ALA A 85 -1.64 14.58 11.48
CA ALA A 85 -2.89 15.09 12.03
C ALA A 85 -2.79 16.63 12.08
N GLY A 86 -3.64 17.31 11.33
CA GLY A 86 -3.74 18.77 11.37
C GLY A 86 -3.51 19.53 10.06
N SER A 87 -3.10 18.91 8.95
CA SER A 87 -3.03 19.65 7.69
C SER A 87 -4.35 19.55 6.91
N ALA A 88 -4.86 20.69 6.53
CA ALA A 88 -6.17 20.88 5.89
C ALA A 88 -6.27 20.36 4.44
N SER A 89 -5.26 19.72 3.91
CA SER A 89 -5.26 19.14 2.56
C SER A 89 -5.45 17.63 2.61
N GLN A 90 -6.66 17.20 2.91
CA GLN A 90 -7.03 15.78 2.92
C GLN A 90 -7.15 15.15 1.53
N ASP A 91 -6.93 15.92 0.48
CA ASP A 91 -7.21 15.52 -0.89
C ASP A 91 -5.93 15.29 -1.71
N THR A 92 -4.80 15.06 -1.08
CA THR A 92 -3.55 14.75 -1.78
C THR A 92 -3.15 13.29 -1.59
N THR A 93 -2.61 12.70 -2.64
CA THR A 93 -2.04 11.34 -2.61
C THR A 93 -0.58 11.38 -2.99
N THR A 94 0.29 10.86 -2.14
CA THR A 94 1.72 10.73 -2.44
C THR A 94 2.04 9.29 -2.80
N TYR A 95 2.77 9.12 -3.88
CA TYR A 95 3.27 7.81 -4.34
C TYR A 95 4.73 7.65 -4.00
N TYR A 96 5.06 6.45 -3.54
CA TYR A 96 6.39 6.07 -3.08
C TYR A 96 6.93 4.91 -3.89
N ALA A 97 8.23 4.90 -4.12
CA ALA A 97 8.97 3.75 -4.61
C ALA A 97 9.71 3.08 -3.46
N LEU A 98 9.63 1.77 -3.39
CA LEU A 98 10.28 0.98 -2.35
C LEU A 98 11.01 -0.20 -2.97
N PRO A 99 12.34 -0.29 -2.82
CA PRO A 99 13.08 -1.47 -3.25
C PRO A 99 12.71 -2.69 -2.43
N VAL A 100 12.57 -3.84 -3.08
CA VAL A 100 12.26 -5.11 -2.42
C VAL A 100 13.40 -5.62 -1.54
N ASP A 101 14.63 -5.20 -1.84
CA ASP A 101 15.82 -5.58 -1.07
C ASP A 101 15.94 -4.86 0.28
N GLY A 102 15.08 -3.90 0.55
CA GLY A 102 15.04 -3.11 1.77
C GLY A 102 15.41 -1.66 1.54
N GLY A 103 15.31 -0.89 2.60
CA GLY A 103 15.54 0.54 2.57
C GLY A 103 14.29 1.33 2.89
N GLU A 104 14.36 2.63 2.74
CA GLU A 104 13.24 3.53 2.98
C GLU A 104 12.48 3.81 1.68
N ALA A 105 11.17 3.94 1.80
CA ALA A 105 10.32 4.37 0.71
C ALA A 105 10.67 5.81 0.32
N GLN A 106 10.92 6.01 -0.98
CA GLN A 106 11.25 7.32 -1.52
C GLN A 106 10.01 7.93 -2.19
N PRO A 107 9.64 9.16 -1.83
CA PRO A 107 8.53 9.82 -2.50
C PRO A 107 8.89 10.10 -3.96
N LEU A 108 7.98 9.76 -4.88
CA LEU A 108 8.16 9.99 -6.31
C LEU A 108 7.41 11.24 -6.77
N PHE A 109 6.11 11.28 -6.49
CA PHE A 109 5.27 12.40 -6.88
C PHE A 109 4.01 12.46 -6.01
N THR A 110 3.40 13.61 -5.97
CA THR A 110 2.14 13.87 -5.26
C THR A 110 1.11 14.41 -6.25
N VAL A 111 -0.10 13.90 -6.16
CA VAL A 111 -1.24 14.40 -6.93
C VAL A 111 -2.21 15.13 -6.02
N PRO A 112 -2.79 16.27 -6.44
CA PRO A 112 -3.68 17.10 -5.62
C PRO A 112 -5.11 16.55 -5.62
N MET A 113 -5.25 15.24 -5.44
CA MET A 113 -6.54 14.56 -5.40
C MET A 113 -6.42 13.21 -4.71
N ARG A 114 -7.55 12.63 -4.33
CA ARG A 114 -7.58 11.24 -3.89
C ARG A 114 -7.41 10.33 -5.08
N ALA A 115 -6.28 9.65 -5.13
CA ALA A 115 -5.95 8.72 -6.18
C ALA A 115 -5.77 7.30 -5.64
N GLY A 116 -6.10 6.34 -6.49
CA GLY A 116 -5.98 4.91 -6.19
C GLY A 116 -4.67 4.33 -6.68
N ARG A 117 -4.74 3.09 -7.16
CA ARG A 117 -3.56 2.39 -7.67
C ARG A 117 -2.95 3.12 -8.87
N ALA A 118 -1.64 3.29 -8.82
CA ALA A 118 -0.87 3.77 -9.97
C ALA A 118 -0.07 2.63 -10.59
N ARG A 119 0.17 2.73 -11.89
CA ARG A 119 1.05 1.83 -12.65
C ARG A 119 2.02 2.63 -13.49
N ARG A 120 3.25 2.15 -13.56
CA ARG A 120 4.24 2.68 -14.48
C ARG A 120 4.07 2.03 -15.84
N LEU A 121 4.02 2.83 -16.88
CA LEU A 121 4.00 2.37 -18.26
C LEU A 121 5.42 2.13 -18.77
N THR A 122 5.54 1.40 -19.88
CA THR A 122 6.84 1.08 -20.51
C THR A 122 7.60 2.31 -20.98
N ASP A 123 6.91 3.39 -21.30
CA ASP A 123 7.47 4.68 -21.69
C ASP A 123 7.88 5.58 -20.50
N GLY A 124 7.75 5.07 -19.26
CA GLY A 124 8.11 5.79 -18.04
C GLY A 124 7.00 6.66 -17.45
N ARG A 125 5.87 6.82 -18.13
CA ARG A 125 4.72 7.56 -17.60
C ARG A 125 4.00 6.73 -16.54
N PHE A 126 3.22 7.43 -15.71
CA PHE A 126 2.36 6.79 -14.71
C PHE A 126 0.90 6.99 -15.06
N VAL A 127 0.11 5.96 -14.85
CA VAL A 127 -1.35 6.01 -14.96
C VAL A 127 -1.93 5.64 -13.59
N PHE A 128 -2.96 6.35 -13.17
CA PHE A 128 -3.64 6.10 -11.91
C PHE A 128 -5.14 6.38 -12.05
N THR A 129 -5.93 5.81 -11.15
CA THR A 129 -7.34 6.11 -11.02
C THR A 129 -7.53 7.21 -9.98
N ALA A 130 -8.44 8.12 -10.23
CA ALA A 130 -8.79 9.18 -9.28
C ALA A 130 -10.29 9.44 -9.29
N THR A 131 -10.82 9.86 -8.14
CA THR A 131 -12.17 10.38 -8.04
C THR A 131 -12.11 11.89 -8.20
N VAL A 132 -12.81 12.40 -9.18
CA VAL A 132 -12.85 13.83 -9.51
C VAL A 132 -14.24 14.36 -9.20
N ASP A 133 -14.28 15.47 -8.46
CA ASP A 133 -15.52 16.20 -8.26
C ASP A 133 -15.76 17.10 -9.48
N MET A 134 -16.80 16.77 -10.24
CA MET A 134 -17.17 17.50 -11.46
C MET A 134 -17.62 18.95 -11.19
N ASN A 135 -17.90 19.29 -9.93
CA ASN A 135 -18.27 20.65 -9.53
C ASN A 135 -17.08 21.56 -9.18
N ARG A 136 -15.86 21.02 -9.23
CA ARG A 136 -14.63 21.82 -9.10
C ARG A 136 -13.96 21.96 -10.47
N PRO A 137 -14.15 23.10 -11.16
CA PRO A 137 -13.72 23.26 -12.56
C PRO A 137 -12.21 23.44 -12.74
N ASN A 138 -11.41 23.50 -11.70
CA ASN A 138 -9.98 23.80 -11.81
C ASN A 138 -9.14 22.64 -11.26
N LEU A 139 -8.80 21.70 -12.16
CA LEU A 139 -7.72 20.74 -12.04
C LEU A 139 -6.49 21.22 -12.85
N ASP A 140 -6.18 22.50 -12.75
CA ASP A 140 -4.94 23.04 -13.32
C ASP A 140 -3.79 22.94 -12.32
#